data_1c3e1598cc7402343d0fa5c7aabfcec4
#
_entry.id   1c3e1598cc7402343d0fa5c7aabfcec4
#
_cell.length_a   1.000
_cell.length_b   1.000
_cell.length_c   1.000
_cell.angle_alpha   90.00
_cell.angle_beta   90.00
_cell.angle_gamma   90.00
#
_symmetry.space_group_name_H-M   'P 1'
#
loop_
_entity.id
_entity.type
_entity.pdbx_description
1 polymer ?
#
loop_
_entity_poly.entity_id
_entity_poly.type
_entity_poly.pdbx_seq_one_letter_code
_entity_poly.pdbx_strand_id
1 'polypeptide(L)'
;RYLGVLELVKEKSDWKNLKLSNKKYGVAAYFCHQSYAAHVVELNLNEGNPVIEKVTSAIDCGVVVNPEGAKNMVEGAVVDGIGNALFGALTLTNGQPDQQNFDKYRMIRHSEAPKKIDVHFVKNEIDPTGLGEPPFPPVFAAVANALYKAAGKRFYNQPFQKDLEI
;
A
#
# COMPACT_ATOMS: atom_id res chain seq x y z
N ARG A 1 20.02 -1.94 -5.11
CA ARG A 1 18.98 -1.18 -4.42
C ARG A 1 17.62 -1.88 -4.54
N TYR A 2 17.11 -2.15 -5.76
CA TYR A 2 15.80 -2.82 -5.92
C TYR A 2 15.74 -4.19 -5.23
N LEU A 3 16.79 -5.00 -5.40
CA LEU A 3 16.91 -6.29 -4.71
C LEU A 3 16.93 -6.10 -3.16
N GLY A 4 17.60 -5.06 -2.68
CA GLY A 4 17.69 -4.78 -1.24
C GLY A 4 16.33 -4.55 -0.57
N VAL A 5 15.40 -3.81 -1.21
CA VAL A 5 14.04 -3.63 -0.66
C VAL A 5 13.23 -4.92 -0.71
N LEU A 6 13.42 -5.74 -1.76
CA LEU A 6 12.74 -7.04 -1.85
C LEU A 6 13.22 -8.04 -0.80
N GLU A 7 14.52 -8.10 -0.55
CA GLU A 7 15.09 -8.94 0.50
C GLU A 7 14.66 -8.46 1.89
N LEU A 8 14.69 -7.15 2.14
CA LEU A 8 14.28 -6.57 3.42
C LEU A 8 12.78 -6.80 3.70
N VAL A 9 11.91 -6.54 2.72
CA VAL A 9 10.47 -6.77 2.92
C VAL A 9 10.16 -8.26 3.09
N LYS A 10 10.88 -9.13 2.40
CA LYS A 10 10.77 -10.59 2.56
C LYS A 10 11.15 -11.04 3.96
N GLU A 11 12.26 -10.52 4.51
CA GLU A 11 12.71 -10.81 5.87
C GLU A 11 11.70 -10.30 6.90
N LYS A 12 11.33 -9.01 6.81
CA LYS A 12 10.51 -8.32 7.82
C LYS A 12 9.04 -8.74 7.80
N SER A 13 8.53 -9.22 6.67
CA SER A 13 7.19 -9.81 6.59
C SER A 13 7.13 -11.27 7.03
N ASP A 14 8.28 -11.87 7.41
CA ASP A 14 8.38 -13.31 7.66
C ASP A 14 7.80 -14.14 6.51
N TRP A 15 8.22 -13.80 5.28
CA TRP A 15 7.67 -14.32 4.04
C TRP A 15 7.55 -15.85 3.99
N LYS A 16 8.51 -16.56 4.60
CA LYS A 16 8.52 -18.01 4.62
C LYS A 16 7.28 -18.57 5.35
N ASN A 17 7.01 -18.05 6.53
CA ASN A 17 5.87 -18.46 7.35
C ASN A 17 4.56 -17.89 6.78
N LEU A 18 4.58 -16.66 6.29
CA LEU A 18 3.44 -16.04 5.63
C LEU A 18 2.98 -16.86 4.42
N LYS A 19 3.90 -17.35 3.59
CA LYS A 19 3.62 -18.19 2.42
C LYS A 19 3.00 -19.55 2.79
N LEU A 20 3.37 -20.09 3.93
CA LEU A 20 2.84 -21.37 4.44
C LEU A 20 1.54 -21.21 5.23
N SER A 21 1.17 -19.97 5.57
CA SER A 21 -0.05 -19.66 6.32
C SER A 21 -1.28 -19.62 5.43
N ASN A 22 -2.46 -19.64 6.05
CA ASN A 22 -3.75 -19.40 5.36
C ASN A 22 -4.05 -17.91 5.17
N LYS A 23 -3.13 -17.00 5.52
CA LYS A 23 -3.30 -15.55 5.39
C LYS A 23 -3.41 -15.13 3.93
N LYS A 24 -4.18 -14.10 3.68
CA LYS A 24 -4.33 -13.46 2.37
C LYS A 24 -3.35 -12.30 2.32
N TYR A 25 -2.45 -12.32 1.36
CA TYR A 25 -1.40 -11.31 1.23
C TYR A 25 -1.10 -11.00 -0.23
N GLY A 26 -0.61 -9.81 -0.46
CA GLY A 26 -0.10 -9.36 -1.74
C GLY A 26 1.21 -8.62 -1.57
N VAL A 27 2.06 -8.69 -2.57
CA VAL A 27 3.34 -7.98 -2.61
C VAL A 27 3.43 -7.16 -3.89
N ALA A 28 4.01 -5.98 -3.77
CA ALA A 28 4.43 -5.17 -4.92
C ALA A 28 5.64 -4.33 -4.54
N ALA A 29 6.38 -3.91 -5.58
CA ALA A 29 7.51 -3.02 -5.43
C ALA A 29 7.56 -2.04 -6.60
N TYR A 30 8.11 -0.84 -6.36
CA TYR A 30 8.15 0.25 -7.32
C TYR A 30 9.42 1.09 -7.17
N PHE A 31 9.76 1.77 -8.25
CA PHE A 31 10.85 2.74 -8.31
C PHE A 31 10.34 4.07 -8.83
N CYS A 32 10.54 5.13 -8.08
CA CYS A 32 10.37 6.50 -8.54
C CYS A 32 11.20 7.47 -7.68
N HIS A 33 11.46 8.66 -8.19
CA HIS A 33 12.25 9.71 -7.51
C HIS A 33 13.57 9.18 -6.92
N GLN A 34 14.24 8.30 -7.66
CA GLN A 34 15.50 7.63 -7.29
C GLN A 34 15.43 6.78 -6.01
N SER A 35 14.24 6.50 -5.52
CA SER A 35 13.96 5.63 -4.37
C SER A 35 13.25 4.35 -4.78
N TYR A 36 13.34 3.35 -3.93
CA TYR A 36 12.73 2.05 -4.11
C TYR A 36 11.83 1.74 -2.92
N ALA A 37 10.64 1.25 -3.19
CA ALA A 37 9.70 0.83 -2.16
C ALA A 37 9.14 -0.55 -2.47
N ALA A 38 8.95 -1.37 -1.43
CA ALA A 38 8.29 -2.66 -1.52
C ALA A 38 7.34 -2.83 -0.33
N HIS A 39 6.13 -3.32 -0.59
CA HIS A 39 5.12 -3.59 0.43
C HIS A 39 4.63 -5.03 0.37
N VAL A 40 4.41 -5.59 1.55
CA VAL A 40 3.59 -6.79 1.75
C VAL A 40 2.35 -6.37 2.52
N VAL A 41 1.18 -6.53 1.91
CA VAL A 41 -0.12 -6.24 2.50
C VAL A 41 -0.79 -7.55 2.90
N GLU A 42 -1.17 -7.68 4.17
CA GLU A 42 -1.98 -8.77 4.70
C GLU A 42 -3.41 -8.27 4.93
N LEU A 43 -4.40 -8.95 4.38
CA LEU A 43 -5.80 -8.59 4.54
C LEU A 43 -6.71 -9.80 4.71
N ASN A 44 -7.91 -9.55 5.22
CA ASN A 44 -9.02 -10.49 5.21
C ASN A 44 -10.25 -9.83 4.61
N LEU A 45 -11.23 -10.64 4.19
CA LEU A 45 -12.56 -10.16 3.86
C LEU A 45 -13.49 -10.46 5.03
N ASN A 46 -14.14 -9.42 5.56
CA ASN A 46 -15.18 -9.54 6.58
C ASN A 46 -16.51 -9.10 5.96
N GLU A 47 -17.43 -10.03 5.77
CA GLU A 47 -18.71 -9.78 5.08
C GLU A 47 -18.53 -9.07 3.71
N GLY A 48 -17.52 -9.51 2.94
CA GLY A 48 -17.16 -8.93 1.66
C GLY A 48 -16.31 -7.66 1.73
N ASN A 49 -16.13 -7.04 2.90
CA ASN A 49 -15.34 -5.83 3.07
C ASN A 49 -13.87 -6.15 3.38
N PRO A 50 -12.90 -5.51 2.70
CA PRO A 50 -11.49 -5.72 2.98
C PRO A 50 -11.08 -5.08 4.32
N VAL A 51 -10.48 -5.88 5.18
CA VAL A 51 -9.88 -5.44 6.44
C VAL A 51 -8.37 -5.64 6.33
N ILE A 52 -7.63 -4.53 6.31
CA ILE A 52 -6.17 -4.56 6.23
C ILE A 52 -5.60 -4.83 7.62
N GLU A 53 -5.06 -6.02 7.81
CA GLU A 53 -4.52 -6.45 9.11
C GLU A 53 -3.14 -5.87 9.36
N LYS A 54 -2.28 -5.93 8.32
CA LYS A 54 -0.90 -5.49 8.44
C LYS A 54 -0.33 -5.05 7.09
N VAL A 55 0.53 -4.03 7.12
CA VAL A 55 1.42 -3.70 6.01
C VAL A 55 2.86 -3.72 6.50
N THR A 56 3.72 -4.46 5.80
CA THR A 56 5.16 -4.42 6.01
C THR A 56 5.78 -3.69 4.83
N SER A 57 6.50 -2.61 5.12
CA SER A 57 7.11 -1.72 4.12
C SER A 57 8.63 -1.75 4.22
N ALA A 58 9.31 -1.87 3.09
CA ALA A 58 10.76 -1.72 2.98
C ALA A 58 11.08 -0.63 1.97
N ILE A 59 11.88 0.35 2.37
CA ILE A 59 12.21 1.54 1.58
C ILE A 59 13.73 1.69 1.47
N ASP A 60 14.20 2.03 0.29
CA ASP A 60 15.55 2.51 0.04
C ASP A 60 15.48 3.93 -0.55
N CYS A 61 15.70 4.92 0.30
CA CYS A 61 15.74 6.34 -0.05
C CYS A 61 17.11 6.98 0.26
N GLY A 62 18.16 6.18 0.28
CA GLY A 62 19.48 6.63 0.72
C GLY A 62 19.54 6.80 2.24
N VAL A 63 20.43 7.68 2.71
CA VAL A 63 20.56 8.00 4.13
C VAL A 63 19.25 8.61 4.66
N VAL A 64 18.70 8.02 5.71
CA VAL A 64 17.50 8.51 6.38
C VAL A 64 17.90 9.55 7.43
N VAL A 65 17.75 10.82 7.09
CA VAL A 65 18.18 11.95 7.94
C VAL A 65 17.33 12.07 9.22
N ASN A 66 16.02 11.87 9.10
CA ASN A 66 15.08 11.88 10.23
C ASN A 66 14.24 10.60 10.22
N PRO A 67 14.63 9.55 10.97
CA PRO A 67 13.94 8.27 10.95
C PRO A 67 12.46 8.32 11.31
N GLU A 68 12.07 9.10 12.33
CA GLU A 68 10.66 9.20 12.76
C GLU A 68 9.82 9.95 11.72
N GLY A 69 10.34 11.05 11.18
CA GLY A 69 9.68 11.78 10.09
C GLY A 69 9.55 10.92 8.82
N ALA A 70 10.61 10.16 8.47
CA ALA A 70 10.61 9.24 7.35
C ALA A 70 9.57 8.12 7.52
N LYS A 71 9.48 7.55 8.72
CA LYS A 71 8.47 6.53 9.05
C LYS A 71 7.05 7.08 8.90
N ASN A 72 6.77 8.27 9.45
CA ASN A 72 5.48 8.96 9.30
C ASN A 72 5.09 9.18 7.84
N MET A 73 6.04 9.57 6.98
CA MET A 73 5.80 9.75 5.55
C MET A 73 5.36 8.44 4.89
N VAL A 74 6.04 7.33 5.19
CA VAL A 74 5.70 6.01 4.63
C VAL A 74 4.35 5.52 5.15
N GLU A 75 4.06 5.66 6.44
CA GLU A 75 2.77 5.29 7.04
C GLU A 75 1.63 6.07 6.39
N GLY A 76 1.79 7.38 6.20
CA GLY A 76 0.82 8.24 5.51
C GLY A 76 0.58 7.80 4.07
N ALA A 77 1.65 7.53 3.31
CA ALA A 77 1.56 7.06 1.93
C ALA A 77 0.86 5.69 1.82
N VAL A 78 1.08 4.79 2.77
CA VAL A 78 0.40 3.49 2.82
C VAL A 78 -1.09 3.66 3.07
N VAL A 79 -1.49 4.47 4.05
CA VAL A 79 -2.91 4.72 4.36
C VAL A 79 -3.62 5.38 3.18
N ASP A 80 -3.00 6.41 2.59
CA ASP A 80 -3.56 7.10 1.42
C ASP A 80 -3.66 6.16 0.21
N GLY A 81 -2.61 5.37 -0.06
CA GLY A 81 -2.61 4.39 -1.14
C GLY A 81 -3.71 3.34 -1.00
N ILE A 82 -3.97 2.84 0.21
CA ILE A 82 -5.07 1.92 0.49
C ILE A 82 -6.41 2.62 0.26
N GLY A 83 -6.56 3.86 0.74
CA GLY A 83 -7.76 4.66 0.56
C GLY A 83 -8.11 4.86 -0.92
N ASN A 84 -7.12 5.22 -1.72
CA ASN A 84 -7.30 5.40 -3.16
C ASN A 84 -7.56 4.06 -3.88
N ALA A 85 -6.86 2.99 -3.50
CA ALA A 85 -7.06 1.67 -4.10
C ALA A 85 -8.48 1.12 -3.89
N LEU A 86 -9.02 1.31 -2.67
CA LEU A 86 -10.30 0.73 -2.28
C LEU A 86 -11.50 1.64 -2.57
N PHE A 87 -11.37 2.97 -2.38
CA PHE A 87 -12.50 3.88 -2.30
C PHE A 87 -12.40 5.07 -3.27
N GLY A 88 -11.19 5.56 -3.57
CA GLY A 88 -10.98 6.78 -4.33
C GLY A 88 -11.51 6.69 -5.75
N ALA A 89 -12.50 7.52 -6.08
CA ALA A 89 -13.05 7.64 -7.43
C ALA A 89 -13.39 9.10 -7.73
N LEU A 90 -12.85 9.61 -8.82
CA LEU A 90 -13.28 10.87 -9.43
C LEU A 90 -13.92 10.56 -10.77
N THR A 91 -15.20 10.89 -10.91
CA THR A 91 -15.95 10.72 -12.15
C THR A 91 -16.29 12.06 -12.79
N LEU A 92 -16.47 12.06 -14.09
CA LEU A 92 -16.76 13.27 -14.86
C LEU A 92 -18.07 13.12 -15.62
N THR A 93 -18.96 14.12 -15.46
CA THR A 93 -20.18 14.24 -16.26
C THR A 93 -20.10 15.53 -17.05
N ASN A 94 -20.21 15.42 -18.38
CA ASN A 94 -20.09 16.57 -19.28
C ASN A 94 -18.83 17.43 -19.07
N GLY A 95 -17.69 16.79 -18.74
CA GLY A 95 -16.41 17.46 -18.52
C GLY A 95 -16.24 18.12 -17.14
N GLN A 96 -17.20 17.95 -16.24
CA GLN A 96 -17.14 18.46 -14.87
C GLN A 96 -17.01 17.32 -13.86
N PRO A 97 -16.20 17.47 -12.79
CA PRO A 97 -16.10 16.45 -11.74
C PRO A 97 -17.42 16.34 -10.97
N ASP A 98 -17.88 15.10 -10.77
CA ASP A 98 -19.09 14.82 -9.98
C ASP A 98 -18.80 15.00 -8.48
N GLN A 99 -17.57 14.70 -8.06
CA GLN A 99 -17.08 14.88 -6.69
C GLN A 99 -16.38 16.24 -6.57
N GLN A 100 -17.11 17.25 -6.16
CA GLN A 100 -16.58 18.63 -6.06
C GLN A 100 -15.98 18.96 -4.69
N ASN A 101 -16.24 18.14 -3.66
CA ASN A 101 -15.73 18.34 -2.32
C ASN A 101 -15.74 17.00 -1.54
N PHE A 102 -15.20 17.00 -0.31
CA PHE A 102 -15.04 15.84 0.57
C PHE A 102 -16.37 15.25 1.09
N ASP A 103 -17.48 15.93 0.91
CA ASP A 103 -18.83 15.38 1.14
C ASP A 103 -19.21 14.30 0.10
N LYS A 104 -18.62 14.39 -1.12
CA LYS A 104 -18.87 13.47 -2.24
C LYS A 104 -17.66 12.61 -2.58
N TYR A 105 -16.43 13.07 -2.30
CA TYR A 105 -15.22 12.29 -2.54
C TYR A 105 -14.96 11.37 -1.35
N ARG A 106 -15.05 10.07 -1.59
CA ARG A 106 -14.88 9.05 -0.56
C ARG A 106 -13.39 8.87 -0.22
N MET A 107 -13.02 9.25 0.99
CA MET A 107 -11.70 8.98 1.56
C MET A 107 -11.75 7.82 2.56
N ILE A 108 -10.62 7.16 2.77
CA ILE A 108 -10.47 6.15 3.83
C ILE A 108 -10.78 6.76 5.20
N ARG A 109 -11.46 6.00 6.05
CA ARG A 109 -11.75 6.40 7.43
C ARG A 109 -10.72 5.78 8.38
N HIS A 110 -10.54 6.39 9.55
CA HIS A 110 -9.59 5.90 10.56
C HIS A 110 -9.84 4.42 10.94
N SER A 111 -11.10 4.03 11.03
CA SER A 111 -11.50 2.64 11.32
C SER A 111 -11.18 1.63 10.20
N GLU A 112 -10.88 2.10 9.00
CA GLU A 112 -10.56 1.29 7.81
C GLU A 112 -9.05 1.24 7.54
N ALA A 113 -8.28 2.08 8.26
CA ALA A 113 -6.83 2.10 8.15
C ALA A 113 -6.23 0.76 8.60
N PRO A 114 -5.04 0.40 8.11
CA PRO A 114 -4.34 -0.81 8.57
C PRO A 114 -4.21 -0.84 10.09
N LYS A 115 -4.45 -2.00 10.70
CA LYS A 115 -4.26 -2.19 12.15
C LYS A 115 -2.80 -2.02 12.56
N LYS A 116 -1.88 -2.33 11.64
CA LYS A 116 -0.44 -2.22 11.86
C LYS A 116 0.29 -1.89 10.57
N ILE A 117 1.24 -0.93 10.64
CA ILE A 117 2.19 -0.64 9.58
C ILE A 117 3.59 -0.74 10.16
N ASP A 118 4.40 -1.68 9.64
CA ASP A 118 5.80 -1.85 10.01
C ASP A 118 6.69 -1.28 8.88
N VAL A 119 7.46 -0.24 9.17
CA VAL A 119 8.33 0.44 8.20
C VAL A 119 9.79 0.12 8.49
N HIS A 120 10.51 -0.28 7.45
CA HIS A 120 11.93 -0.62 7.50
C HIS A 120 12.70 0.07 6.38
N PHE A 121 13.89 0.57 6.68
CA PHE A 121 14.76 1.24 5.71
C PHE A 121 15.98 0.39 5.41
N VAL A 122 16.35 0.30 4.13
CA VAL A 122 17.63 -0.28 3.70
C VAL A 122 18.74 0.67 4.14
N LYS A 123 19.71 0.16 4.89
CA LYS A 123 20.87 0.93 5.33
C LYS A 123 21.89 1.02 4.20
N ASN A 124 22.26 2.22 3.83
CA ASN A 124 23.34 2.52 2.87
C ASN A 124 23.89 3.95 3.11
N GLU A 125 24.89 4.34 2.33
CA GLU A 125 25.55 5.64 2.42
C GLU A 125 25.27 6.52 1.18
N ILE A 126 24.22 6.21 0.44
CA ILE A 126 23.81 6.97 -0.74
C ILE A 126 23.14 8.27 -0.27
N ASP A 127 23.37 9.36 -0.98
CA ASP A 127 22.71 10.64 -0.72
C ASP A 127 21.19 10.46 -0.62
N PRO A 128 20.52 11.21 0.27
CA PRO A 128 19.07 11.15 0.41
C PRO A 128 18.34 11.35 -0.93
N THR A 129 17.35 10.52 -1.20
CA THR A 129 16.50 10.57 -2.39
C THR A 129 15.04 10.79 -2.00
N GLY A 130 14.11 10.85 -2.96
CA GLY A 130 12.70 11.12 -2.69
C GLY A 130 12.07 10.10 -1.73
N LEU A 131 11.22 10.57 -0.82
CA LEU A 131 10.55 9.70 0.15
C LEU A 131 9.03 9.94 0.23
N GLY A 132 8.54 11.15 -0.07
CA GLY A 132 7.11 11.47 0.06
C GLY A 132 6.21 10.60 -0.82
N GLU A 133 6.55 10.47 -2.11
CA GLU A 133 5.74 9.75 -3.09
C GLU A 133 6.13 8.27 -3.31
N PRO A 134 7.43 7.88 -3.28
CA PRO A 134 7.83 6.52 -3.65
C PRO A 134 7.09 5.37 -2.93
N PRO A 135 6.69 5.49 -1.66
CA PRO A 135 5.93 4.45 -0.99
C PRO A 135 4.47 4.30 -1.45
N PHE A 136 3.90 5.30 -2.14
CA PHE A 136 2.48 5.33 -2.47
C PHE A 136 2.09 4.39 -3.63
N PRO A 137 2.72 4.41 -4.84
CA PRO A 137 2.25 3.62 -5.98
C PRO A 137 2.23 2.10 -5.76
N PRO A 138 3.22 1.47 -5.10
CA PRO A 138 3.21 0.01 -4.95
C PRO A 138 2.10 -0.50 -4.03
N VAL A 139 1.48 0.35 -3.21
CA VAL A 139 0.36 -0.04 -2.35
C VAL A 139 -0.81 -0.58 -3.15
N PHE A 140 -1.15 0.05 -4.27
CA PHE A 140 -2.28 -0.35 -5.13
C PHE A 140 -2.13 -1.80 -5.61
N ALA A 141 -0.98 -2.12 -6.16
CA ALA A 141 -0.71 -3.45 -6.69
C ALA A 141 -0.60 -4.50 -5.57
N ALA A 142 -0.04 -4.13 -4.40
CA ALA A 142 0.01 -5.02 -3.25
C ALA A 142 -1.40 -5.34 -2.72
N VAL A 143 -2.29 -4.34 -2.64
CA VAL A 143 -3.71 -4.53 -2.28
C VAL A 143 -4.42 -5.40 -3.30
N ALA A 144 -4.28 -5.12 -4.62
CA ALA A 144 -4.90 -5.93 -5.67
C ALA A 144 -4.47 -7.40 -5.62
N ASN A 145 -3.18 -7.66 -5.37
CA ASN A 145 -2.64 -9.01 -5.24
C ASN A 145 -3.14 -9.72 -3.96
N ALA A 146 -3.32 -8.99 -2.85
CA ALA A 146 -3.90 -9.53 -1.63
C ALA A 146 -5.39 -9.86 -1.81
N LEU A 147 -6.14 -8.97 -2.46
CA LEU A 147 -7.56 -9.18 -2.81
C LEU A 147 -7.74 -10.39 -3.72
N TYR A 148 -6.84 -10.58 -4.70
CA TYR A 148 -6.86 -11.78 -5.53
C TYR A 148 -6.79 -13.07 -4.70
N LYS A 149 -5.90 -13.12 -3.71
CA LYS A 149 -5.82 -14.27 -2.80
C LYS A 149 -7.03 -14.42 -1.90
N ALA A 150 -7.69 -13.32 -1.53
CA ALA A 150 -8.83 -13.33 -0.65
C ALA A 150 -10.14 -13.70 -1.39
N ALA A 151 -10.36 -13.16 -2.59
CA ALA A 151 -11.60 -13.28 -3.34
C ALA A 151 -11.53 -14.29 -4.50
N GLY A 152 -10.33 -14.76 -4.87
CA GLY A 152 -10.14 -15.71 -5.99
C GLY A 152 -10.30 -15.10 -7.38
N LYS A 153 -10.54 -13.78 -7.49
CA LYS A 153 -10.68 -13.05 -8.77
C LYS A 153 -9.71 -11.88 -8.86
N ARG A 154 -9.36 -11.48 -10.08
CA ARG A 154 -8.48 -10.33 -10.34
C ARG A 154 -9.27 -9.02 -10.29
N PHE A 155 -8.60 -7.96 -9.80
CA PHE A 155 -9.11 -6.60 -9.72
C PHE A 155 -8.27 -5.73 -10.65
N TYR A 156 -8.92 -5.15 -11.67
CA TYR A 156 -8.25 -4.34 -12.71
C TYR A 156 -8.72 -2.88 -12.70
N ASN A 157 -9.87 -2.61 -12.11
CA ASN A 157 -10.45 -1.28 -12.07
C ASN A 157 -10.54 -0.76 -10.63
N GLN A 158 -10.11 0.46 -10.43
CA GLN A 158 -10.26 1.16 -9.16
C GLN A 158 -11.54 2.01 -9.16
N PRO A 159 -12.15 2.22 -8.01
CA PRO A 159 -11.81 1.63 -6.71
C PRO A 159 -12.23 0.16 -6.61
N PHE A 160 -11.38 -0.67 -6.02
CA PHE A 160 -11.60 -2.13 -5.95
C PHE A 160 -12.82 -2.54 -5.13
N GLN A 161 -13.30 -1.69 -4.22
CA GLN A 161 -14.49 -1.96 -3.42
C GLN A 161 -15.74 -2.20 -4.29
N LYS A 162 -15.87 -1.50 -5.42
CA LYS A 162 -16.99 -1.69 -6.35
C LYS A 162 -17.08 -3.10 -6.92
N ASP A 163 -15.94 -3.76 -7.10
CA ASP A 163 -15.87 -5.13 -7.61
C ASP A 163 -16.05 -6.19 -6.50
N LEU A 164 -16.08 -5.77 -5.22
CA LEU A 164 -16.32 -6.66 -4.07
C LEU A 164 -17.81 -6.74 -3.70
N GLU A 165 -18.57 -5.71 -4.03
CA GLU A 165 -20.02 -5.70 -3.86
C GLU A 165 -20.65 -6.68 -4.89
N ILE A 166 -21.11 -7.84 -4.40
CA ILE A 166 -21.82 -8.87 -5.18
C ILE A 166 -23.29 -8.87 -4.79
#